data_73cc4d52db9da96ffcb4e2ec5f0a342a
#
_entry.id   73cc4d52db9da96ffcb4e2ec5f0a342a
#
_cell.length_a   1.000
_cell.length_b   1.000
_cell.length_c   1.000
_cell.angle_alpha   90.00
_cell.angle_beta   90.00
_cell.angle_gamma   90.00
#
_symmetry.space_group_name_H-M   'P 1'
#
loop_
_entity.id
_entity.type
_entity.pdbx_description
1 polymer ?
#
loop_
_entity_poly.entity_id
_entity_poly.type
_entity_poly.pdbx_seq_one_letter_code
_entity_poly.pdbx_strand_id
1 'polypeptide(L)'
;VRGCLKYFDHIDVSMPMLLPDGQMMTVNMRDMGNKPLSEMTAAIVDTERRARNSNMDEVMYEVSLDNTLQRLKQGKVAQTVMRLIGSKTGAHKVTSLHGAEKKKYYSIPATDRLTKKDIEQGTTTISNIGSIYREHKGSCALLEIIPPQTTAFAIDSIQKRPRVMTDAQGNDTIAVRQILPITIAMDHRALDYNDIVPFMRKLDEIFANAEVLK
;
A
#
# COMPACT_ATOMS: atom_id res chain seq x y z
N VAL A 1 -12.45 -8.99 23.71
CA VAL A 1 -11.18 -8.52 23.14
C VAL A 1 -11.07 -7.03 23.44
N ARG A 2 -10.09 -6.61 24.23
CA ARG A 2 -9.83 -5.18 24.44
C ARG A 2 -9.05 -4.67 23.23
N GLY A 3 -9.66 -3.82 22.42
CA GLY A 3 -8.98 -3.08 21.36
C GLY A 3 -8.05 -2.03 21.97
N CYS A 4 -6.96 -1.70 21.27
CA CYS A 4 -6.12 -0.56 21.61
C CYS A 4 -5.86 0.26 20.36
N LEU A 5 -5.75 1.57 20.51
CA LEU A 5 -5.26 2.48 19.48
C LEU A 5 -3.75 2.59 19.60
N LYS A 6 -3.07 2.53 18.48
CA LYS A 6 -1.64 2.77 18.39
C LYS A 6 -1.40 4.05 17.60
N TYR A 7 -0.70 4.99 18.20
CA TYR A 7 -0.26 6.21 17.55
C TYR A 7 1.12 6.00 16.93
N PHE A 8 1.33 6.58 15.76
CA PHE A 8 2.58 6.52 15.03
C PHE A 8 3.13 7.94 14.84
N ASP A 9 4.44 8.10 14.95
CA ASP A 9 5.11 9.40 14.81
C ASP A 9 5.31 9.80 13.35
N HIS A 10 5.07 8.88 12.41
CA HIS A 10 5.27 9.08 10.97
C HIS A 10 4.20 8.35 10.16
N ILE A 11 4.06 8.77 8.91
CA ILE A 11 3.13 8.17 7.95
C ILE A 11 3.90 7.24 7.02
N ASP A 12 3.63 5.95 7.16
CA ASP A 12 4.13 4.91 6.27
C ASP A 12 3.03 4.50 5.29
N VAL A 13 3.30 4.58 4.01
CA VAL A 13 2.32 4.29 2.96
C VAL A 13 2.57 2.91 2.38
N SER A 14 1.60 2.02 2.52
CA SER A 14 1.57 0.73 1.83
C SER A 14 0.96 0.91 0.44
N MET A 15 1.68 0.49 -0.60
CA MET A 15 1.22 0.59 -1.99
C MET A 15 1.33 -0.78 -2.68
N PRO A 16 0.23 -1.31 -3.25
CA PRO A 16 0.29 -2.50 -4.09
C PRO A 16 1.08 -2.21 -5.37
N MET A 17 2.05 -3.04 -5.68
CA MET A 17 2.88 -2.98 -6.89
C MET A 17 2.81 -4.28 -7.67
N LEU A 18 2.76 -4.18 -8.99
CA LEU A 18 2.82 -5.33 -9.87
C LEU A 18 4.29 -5.73 -10.08
N LEU A 19 4.62 -6.98 -9.76
CA LEU A 19 5.94 -7.55 -9.97
C LEU A 19 6.12 -8.06 -11.41
N PRO A 20 7.38 -8.28 -11.87
CA PRO A 20 7.64 -8.77 -13.22
C PRO A 20 7.04 -10.15 -13.54
N ASP A 21 6.79 -10.97 -12.51
CA ASP A 21 6.15 -12.28 -12.62
C ASP A 21 4.61 -12.22 -12.70
N GLY A 22 4.03 -11.02 -12.69
CA GLY A 22 2.59 -10.78 -12.72
C GLY A 22 1.90 -10.87 -11.35
N GLN A 23 2.64 -11.12 -10.29
CA GLN A 23 2.10 -11.12 -8.93
C GLN A 23 1.99 -9.70 -8.37
N MET A 24 1.02 -9.49 -7.48
CA MET A 24 0.87 -8.22 -6.75
C MET A 24 1.51 -8.33 -5.39
N MET A 25 2.36 -7.36 -5.05
CA MET A 25 2.96 -7.25 -3.72
C MET A 25 2.66 -5.87 -3.14
N THR A 26 2.19 -5.82 -1.91
CA THR A 26 2.05 -4.55 -1.17
C THR A 26 3.39 -4.19 -0.54
N VAL A 27 3.93 -3.07 -0.94
CA VAL A 27 5.22 -2.56 -0.48
C VAL A 27 5.01 -1.34 0.39
N ASN A 28 5.74 -1.24 1.50
CA ASN A 28 5.65 -0.15 2.43
C ASN A 28 6.76 0.89 2.19
N MET A 29 6.35 2.11 1.94
CA MET A 29 7.22 3.29 1.83
C MET A 29 7.16 4.07 3.14
N ARG A 30 8.32 4.24 3.77
CA ARG A 30 8.42 4.79 5.12
C ARG A 30 8.54 6.31 5.13
N ASP A 31 7.96 6.88 6.19
CA ASP A 31 8.08 8.31 6.52
C ASP A 31 7.72 9.23 5.35
N MET A 32 6.63 8.91 4.68
CA MET A 32 6.17 9.67 3.51
C MET A 32 5.61 11.05 3.90
N GLY A 33 5.09 11.20 5.11
CA GLY A 33 4.50 12.45 5.58
C GLY A 33 5.48 13.61 5.76
N ASN A 34 6.77 13.32 5.93
CA ASN A 34 7.84 14.32 6.11
C ASN A 34 8.62 14.62 4.83
N LYS A 35 8.29 13.97 3.71
CA LYS A 35 8.99 14.15 2.43
C LYS A 35 8.31 15.20 1.55
N PRO A 36 9.07 16.09 0.91
CA PRO A 36 8.55 16.91 -0.18
C PRO A 36 8.19 16.02 -1.39
N LEU A 37 7.33 16.52 -2.30
CA LEU A 37 6.82 15.76 -3.44
C LEU A 37 7.93 15.15 -4.32
N SER A 38 9.05 15.85 -4.49
CA SER A 38 10.21 15.34 -5.23
C SER A 38 10.80 14.08 -4.59
N GLU A 39 10.95 14.08 -3.27
CA GLU A 39 11.46 12.92 -2.53
C GLU A 39 10.43 11.78 -2.45
N MET A 40 9.12 12.11 -2.34
CA MET A 40 8.07 11.10 -2.45
C MET A 40 8.14 10.39 -3.81
N THR A 41 8.28 11.16 -4.90
CA THR A 41 8.42 10.61 -6.25
C THR A 41 9.66 9.73 -6.35
N ALA A 42 10.81 10.19 -5.85
CA ALA A 42 12.04 9.41 -5.83
C ALA A 42 11.89 8.11 -5.04
N ALA A 43 11.20 8.14 -3.89
CA ALA A 43 10.93 6.95 -3.08
C ALA A 43 10.05 5.93 -3.82
N ILE A 44 9.03 6.38 -4.54
CA ILE A 44 8.16 5.52 -5.36
C ILE A 44 8.97 4.86 -6.48
N VAL A 45 9.76 5.64 -7.22
CA VAL A 45 10.60 5.14 -8.32
C VAL A 45 11.64 4.15 -7.82
N ASP A 46 12.32 4.45 -6.69
CA ASP A 46 13.27 3.50 -6.08
C ASP A 46 12.59 2.21 -5.62
N THR A 47 11.43 2.32 -5.01
CA THR A 47 10.64 1.15 -4.57
C THR A 47 10.24 0.29 -5.77
N GLU A 48 9.80 0.89 -6.88
CA GLU A 48 9.49 0.17 -8.12
C GLU A 48 10.74 -0.52 -8.70
N ARG A 49 11.88 0.16 -8.73
CA ARG A 49 13.17 -0.42 -9.16
C ARG A 49 13.53 -1.64 -8.33
N ARG A 50 13.42 -1.55 -7.01
CA ARG A 50 13.70 -2.65 -6.07
C ARG A 50 12.70 -3.79 -6.21
N ALA A 51 11.42 -3.48 -6.43
CA ALA A 51 10.38 -4.48 -6.70
C ALA A 51 10.70 -5.30 -7.97
N ARG A 52 11.16 -4.65 -9.05
CA ARG A 52 11.57 -5.33 -10.29
C ARG A 52 12.75 -6.29 -10.10
N ASN A 53 13.60 -6.05 -9.13
CA ASN A 53 14.73 -6.91 -8.76
C ASN A 53 14.36 -7.99 -7.74
N SER A 54 13.11 -8.05 -7.31
CA SER A 54 12.65 -8.92 -6.25
C SER A 54 11.86 -10.12 -6.79
N ASN A 55 11.91 -11.21 -6.05
CA ASN A 55 11.09 -12.39 -6.24
C ASN A 55 10.20 -12.58 -5.01
N MET A 56 8.89 -12.71 -5.23
CA MET A 56 7.88 -12.79 -4.16
C MET A 56 8.14 -13.97 -3.22
N ASP A 57 8.44 -15.13 -3.79
CA ASP A 57 8.67 -16.34 -3.00
C ASP A 57 9.87 -16.18 -2.07
N GLU A 58 10.97 -15.57 -2.55
CA GLU A 58 12.15 -15.34 -1.71
C GLU A 58 11.90 -14.31 -0.62
N VAL A 59 11.18 -13.22 -0.91
CA VAL A 59 10.81 -12.22 0.12
C VAL A 59 9.93 -12.88 1.18
N MET A 60 8.94 -13.67 0.79
CA MET A 60 8.06 -14.40 1.72
C MET A 60 8.82 -15.49 2.50
N TYR A 61 9.81 -16.12 1.86
CA TYR A 61 10.71 -17.07 2.53
C TYR A 61 11.54 -16.37 3.62
N GLU A 62 12.14 -15.22 3.35
CA GLU A 62 12.88 -14.41 4.34
C GLU A 62 11.97 -14.04 5.54
N VAL A 63 10.73 -13.62 5.28
CA VAL A 63 9.73 -13.32 6.33
C VAL A 63 9.43 -14.56 7.18
N SER A 64 9.26 -15.70 6.52
CA SER A 64 8.96 -16.96 7.21
C SER A 64 10.11 -17.40 8.12
N LEU A 65 11.35 -17.25 7.65
CA LEU A 65 12.55 -17.55 8.44
C LEU A 65 12.66 -16.66 9.68
N ASP A 66 12.51 -15.34 9.49
CA ASP A 66 12.62 -14.40 10.60
C ASP A 66 11.53 -14.61 11.65
N ASN A 67 10.28 -14.82 11.22
CA ASN A 67 9.18 -15.18 12.11
C ASN A 67 9.45 -16.47 12.89
N THR A 68 10.11 -17.44 12.26
CA THR A 68 10.52 -18.70 12.90
C THR A 68 11.55 -18.45 13.98
N LEU A 69 12.59 -17.67 13.67
CA LEU A 69 13.64 -17.30 14.62
C LEU A 69 13.10 -16.51 15.82
N GLN A 70 12.20 -15.55 15.57
CA GLN A 70 11.58 -14.77 16.65
C GLN A 70 10.73 -15.64 17.58
N ARG A 71 9.98 -16.61 17.05
CA ARG A 71 9.19 -17.55 17.86
C ARG A 71 10.07 -18.47 18.70
N LEU A 72 11.19 -18.95 18.15
CA LEU A 72 12.17 -19.72 18.91
C LEU A 72 12.74 -18.91 20.07
N LYS A 73 13.11 -17.64 19.84
CA LYS A 73 13.55 -16.72 20.90
C LYS A 73 12.49 -16.50 21.98
N GLN A 74 11.20 -16.59 21.64
CA GLN A 74 10.07 -16.48 22.57
C GLN A 74 9.76 -17.81 23.30
N GLY A 75 10.54 -18.86 23.10
CA GLY A 75 10.34 -20.18 23.73
C GLY A 75 9.17 -21.00 23.15
N LYS A 76 8.57 -20.59 22.02
CA LYS A 76 7.42 -21.27 21.39
C LYS A 76 7.85 -22.43 20.49
N VAL A 77 8.67 -23.35 21.01
CA VAL A 77 9.35 -24.39 20.23
C VAL A 77 8.35 -25.36 19.57
N ALA A 78 7.39 -25.91 20.35
CA ALA A 78 6.44 -26.89 19.83
C ALA A 78 5.58 -26.34 18.67
N GLN A 79 5.07 -25.11 18.83
CA GLN A 79 4.28 -24.43 17.77
C GLN A 79 5.14 -24.13 16.53
N THR A 80 6.42 -23.84 16.73
CA THR A 80 7.36 -23.57 15.64
C THR A 80 7.67 -24.83 14.85
N VAL A 81 7.88 -25.95 15.51
CA VAL A 81 8.08 -27.27 14.85
C VAL A 81 6.85 -27.66 14.02
N MET A 82 5.65 -27.54 14.60
CA MET A 82 4.40 -27.84 13.87
C MET A 82 4.24 -26.96 12.62
N ARG A 83 4.58 -25.68 12.73
CA ARG A 83 4.54 -24.74 11.59
C ARG A 83 5.58 -25.08 10.52
N LEU A 84 6.81 -25.49 10.90
CA LEU A 84 7.84 -25.92 9.97
C LEU A 84 7.42 -27.18 9.19
N ILE A 85 6.77 -28.13 9.85
CA ILE A 85 6.20 -29.30 9.17
C ILE A 85 5.11 -28.85 8.19
N GLY A 86 4.17 -28.02 8.65
CA GLY A 86 3.09 -27.48 7.80
C GLY A 86 3.57 -26.67 6.60
N SER A 87 4.67 -25.90 6.75
CA SER A 87 5.26 -25.12 5.65
C SER A 87 5.91 -25.97 4.56
N LYS A 88 6.25 -27.23 4.84
CA LYS A 88 6.82 -28.16 3.86
C LYS A 88 5.79 -29.08 3.21
N THR A 89 4.72 -29.41 3.91
CA THR A 89 3.78 -30.47 3.52
C THR A 89 2.33 -30.01 3.36
N GLY A 90 1.98 -28.80 3.82
CA GLY A 90 0.61 -28.31 3.82
C GLY A 90 0.24 -27.41 2.64
N ALA A 91 -1.02 -26.96 2.59
CA ALA A 91 -1.56 -26.04 1.60
C ALA A 91 -0.86 -24.66 1.60
N HIS A 92 -0.14 -24.32 2.66
CA HIS A 92 0.63 -23.08 2.81
C HIS A 92 2.14 -23.34 2.67
N LYS A 93 2.52 -24.15 1.69
CA LYS A 93 3.93 -24.43 1.39
C LYS A 93 4.63 -23.14 1.00
N VAL A 94 5.71 -22.81 1.71
CA VAL A 94 6.57 -21.69 1.37
C VAL A 94 7.54 -22.16 0.28
N THR A 95 7.44 -21.57 -0.89
CA THR A 95 8.36 -21.79 -2.01
C THR A 95 9.62 -20.94 -1.84
N SER A 96 10.70 -21.35 -2.45
CA SER A 96 11.98 -20.64 -2.50
C SER A 96 12.70 -21.03 -3.78
N LEU A 97 13.48 -20.14 -4.32
CA LEU A 97 14.36 -20.42 -5.46
C LEU A 97 15.41 -21.48 -5.10
N HIS A 98 15.90 -22.19 -6.10
CA HIS A 98 16.89 -23.25 -5.92
C HIS A 98 18.12 -23.05 -6.83
N GLY A 99 19.24 -23.63 -6.43
CA GLY A 99 20.45 -23.74 -7.26
C GLY A 99 20.99 -22.37 -7.73
N ALA A 100 21.21 -22.27 -9.03
CA ALA A 100 21.82 -21.09 -9.66
C ALA A 100 20.92 -19.84 -9.56
N GLU A 101 19.61 -20.00 -9.66
CA GLU A 101 18.65 -18.89 -9.56
C GLU A 101 18.69 -18.25 -8.18
N LYS A 102 18.74 -19.04 -7.12
CA LYS A 102 18.88 -18.55 -5.76
C LYS A 102 20.19 -17.78 -5.56
N LYS A 103 21.30 -18.31 -6.08
CA LYS A 103 22.60 -17.61 -6.03
C LYS A 103 22.55 -16.28 -6.76
N LYS A 104 21.93 -16.24 -7.94
CA LYS A 104 21.74 -15.02 -8.75
C LYS A 104 20.90 -13.99 -7.97
N TYR A 105 19.80 -14.40 -7.37
CA TYR A 105 18.95 -13.51 -6.57
C TYR A 105 19.72 -12.88 -5.38
N TYR A 106 20.43 -13.70 -4.62
CA TYR A 106 21.19 -13.21 -3.45
C TYR A 106 22.51 -12.51 -3.81
N SER A 107 22.92 -12.52 -5.07
CA SER A 107 24.00 -11.64 -5.55
C SER A 107 23.54 -10.19 -5.73
N ILE A 108 22.23 -9.93 -5.77
CA ILE A 108 21.68 -8.57 -5.77
C ILE A 108 21.78 -8.03 -4.35
N PRO A 109 22.40 -6.86 -4.14
CA PRO A 109 22.48 -6.25 -2.82
C PRO A 109 21.09 -6.04 -2.19
N ALA A 110 20.99 -6.18 -0.86
CA ALA A 110 19.73 -5.97 -0.14
C ALA A 110 19.17 -4.52 -0.30
N THR A 111 20.03 -3.56 -0.64
CA THR A 111 19.64 -2.18 -0.98
C THR A 111 18.93 -2.07 -2.32
N ASP A 112 19.13 -3.04 -3.21
CA ASP A 112 18.61 -3.03 -4.58
C ASP A 112 17.46 -4.00 -4.80
N ARG A 113 17.00 -4.68 -3.77
CA ARG A 113 15.83 -5.57 -3.78
C ARG A 113 14.94 -5.30 -2.56
N LEU A 114 13.69 -5.77 -2.61
CA LEU A 114 12.79 -5.71 -1.46
C LEU A 114 13.23 -6.70 -0.37
N THR A 115 12.99 -6.32 0.85
CA THR A 115 13.30 -7.10 2.04
C THR A 115 12.05 -7.21 2.92
N LYS A 116 12.10 -7.98 3.99
CA LYS A 116 11.02 -8.06 4.98
C LYS A 116 10.53 -6.68 5.43
N LYS A 117 11.43 -5.72 5.64
CA LYS A 117 11.07 -4.38 6.12
C LYS A 117 10.17 -3.62 5.15
N ASP A 118 10.29 -3.91 3.86
CA ASP A 118 9.52 -3.25 2.81
C ASP A 118 8.11 -3.82 2.66
N ILE A 119 7.83 -5.00 3.22
CA ILE A 119 6.50 -5.64 3.18
C ILE A 119 5.81 -5.67 4.55
N GLU A 120 6.42 -5.09 5.59
CA GLU A 120 5.73 -4.82 6.85
C GLU A 120 4.62 -3.80 6.62
N GLN A 121 3.48 -3.99 7.31
CA GLN A 121 2.31 -3.14 7.16
C GLN A 121 2.62 -1.67 7.52
N GLY A 122 2.24 -0.74 6.62
CA GLY A 122 2.30 0.69 6.87
C GLY A 122 1.14 1.21 7.72
N THR A 123 1.09 2.52 7.91
CA THR A 123 0.04 3.19 8.68
C THR A 123 -1.22 3.47 7.85
N THR A 124 -1.09 3.53 6.53
CA THR A 124 -2.19 3.66 5.57
C THR A 124 -1.89 2.92 4.27
N THR A 125 -2.91 2.60 3.49
CA THR A 125 -2.75 2.02 2.15
C THR A 125 -3.26 3.00 1.08
N ILE A 126 -2.49 3.13 0.00
CA ILE A 126 -2.91 3.83 -1.22
C ILE A 126 -2.86 2.83 -2.38
N SER A 127 -4.01 2.46 -2.91
CA SER A 127 -4.16 1.57 -4.06
C SER A 127 -4.43 2.39 -5.32
N ASN A 128 -3.55 2.30 -6.33
CA ASN A 128 -3.71 3.00 -7.60
C ASN A 128 -4.23 2.02 -8.66
N ILE A 129 -5.54 1.84 -8.71
CA ILE A 129 -6.23 0.95 -9.66
C ILE A 129 -6.07 1.48 -11.09
N GLY A 130 -6.14 2.79 -11.25
CA GLY A 130 -6.03 3.45 -12.55
C GLY A 130 -4.66 3.32 -13.21
N SER A 131 -3.60 2.98 -12.47
CA SER A 131 -2.28 2.72 -13.05
C SER A 131 -2.22 1.38 -13.79
N ILE A 132 -3.03 0.41 -13.37
CA ILE A 132 -3.05 -0.96 -13.90
C ILE A 132 -4.08 -1.08 -15.01
N TYR A 133 -5.27 -0.47 -14.82
CA TYR A 133 -6.38 -0.54 -15.76
C TYR A 133 -6.93 0.86 -16.06
N ARG A 134 -6.32 1.53 -17.03
CA ARG A 134 -6.62 2.94 -17.38
C ARG A 134 -7.97 3.13 -18.04
N GLU A 135 -8.49 2.11 -18.70
CA GLU A 135 -9.77 2.13 -19.41
C GLU A 135 -10.97 1.90 -18.48
N HIS A 136 -10.72 1.57 -17.22
CA HIS A 136 -11.77 1.33 -16.24
C HIS A 136 -12.64 2.57 -16.02
N LYS A 137 -13.96 2.41 -16.13
CA LYS A 137 -14.94 3.50 -15.99
C LYS A 137 -15.77 3.41 -14.70
N GLY A 138 -15.42 2.52 -13.82
CA GLY A 138 -16.03 2.38 -12.51
C GLY A 138 -15.37 3.25 -11.44
N SER A 139 -15.78 3.03 -10.21
CA SER A 139 -15.11 3.51 -9.02
C SER A 139 -15.10 2.40 -7.97
N CYS A 140 -14.06 2.37 -7.17
CA CYS A 140 -13.96 1.42 -6.07
C CYS A 140 -15.08 1.70 -5.06
N ALA A 141 -15.87 0.69 -4.73
CA ALA A 141 -16.99 0.83 -3.78
C ALA A 141 -16.63 0.34 -2.38
N LEU A 142 -15.60 -0.48 -2.25
CA LEU A 142 -15.20 -1.07 -0.98
C LEU A 142 -13.68 -1.24 -0.93
N LEU A 143 -13.10 -0.91 0.22
CA LEU A 143 -11.69 -1.11 0.55
C LEU A 143 -11.58 -1.89 1.85
N GLU A 144 -10.67 -2.84 1.90
CA GLU A 144 -10.30 -3.51 3.13
C GLU A 144 -9.25 -2.68 3.89
N ILE A 145 -9.47 -2.50 5.18
CA ILE A 145 -8.52 -1.87 6.10
C ILE A 145 -7.85 -2.96 6.92
N ILE A 146 -6.55 -3.11 6.75
CA ILE A 146 -5.77 -4.15 7.44
C ILE A 146 -5.05 -3.54 8.65
N PRO A 147 -5.32 -4.00 9.87
CA PRO A 147 -4.62 -3.47 11.06
C PRO A 147 -3.09 -3.54 10.92
N PRO A 148 -2.34 -2.55 11.37
CA PRO A 148 -2.74 -1.46 12.28
C PRO A 148 -3.31 -0.21 11.59
N GLN A 149 -3.64 -0.27 10.32
CA GLN A 149 -4.21 0.86 9.57
C GLN A 149 -5.60 1.23 10.06
N THR A 150 -5.92 2.51 9.95
CA THR A 150 -7.25 3.05 10.19
C THR A 150 -7.84 3.72 8.95
N THR A 151 -7.04 3.88 7.90
CA THR A 151 -7.45 4.48 6.64
C THR A 151 -6.89 3.71 5.45
N ALA A 152 -7.65 3.72 4.34
CA ALA A 152 -7.20 3.21 3.05
C ALA A 152 -7.78 4.08 1.92
N PHE A 153 -7.01 4.25 0.85
CA PHE A 153 -7.37 5.05 -0.31
C PHE A 153 -7.30 4.20 -1.57
N ALA A 154 -8.31 4.34 -2.44
CA ALA A 154 -8.24 3.84 -3.81
C ALA A 154 -8.35 5.00 -4.80
N ILE A 155 -7.40 5.05 -5.72
CA ILE A 155 -7.36 6.02 -6.82
C ILE A 155 -7.73 5.26 -8.09
N ASP A 156 -8.85 5.66 -8.70
CA ASP A 156 -9.36 5.03 -9.92
C ASP A 156 -8.77 5.68 -11.18
N SER A 157 -9.21 5.21 -12.34
CA SER A 157 -8.83 5.82 -13.62
C SER A 157 -9.56 7.14 -13.85
N ILE A 158 -8.91 8.07 -14.56
CA ILE A 158 -9.52 9.32 -15.00
C ILE A 158 -10.64 9.01 -16.01
N GLN A 159 -11.82 9.59 -15.78
CA GLN A 159 -13.03 9.32 -16.55
C GLN A 159 -13.68 10.63 -17.01
N LYS A 160 -14.24 10.64 -18.23
CA LYS A 160 -15.10 11.73 -18.66
C LYS A 160 -16.48 11.54 -18.05
N ARG A 161 -16.93 12.51 -17.25
CA ARG A 161 -18.26 12.51 -16.63
C ARG A 161 -18.93 13.88 -16.78
N PRO A 162 -20.28 13.95 -16.88
CA PRO A 162 -20.99 15.22 -16.82
C PRO A 162 -20.84 15.84 -15.42
N ARG A 163 -20.63 17.14 -15.38
CA ARG A 163 -20.55 17.92 -14.15
C ARG A 163 -21.31 19.22 -14.31
N VAL A 164 -22.01 19.63 -13.27
CA VAL A 164 -22.55 20.98 -13.18
C VAL A 164 -21.40 21.95 -12.99
N MET A 165 -21.40 22.99 -13.80
CA MET A 165 -20.42 24.09 -13.74
C MET A 165 -21.20 25.38 -13.55
N THR A 166 -20.92 26.11 -12.48
CA THR A 166 -21.55 27.41 -12.21
C THR A 166 -20.64 28.52 -12.74
N ASP A 167 -21.18 29.41 -13.55
CA ASP A 167 -20.46 30.57 -14.10
C ASP A 167 -20.30 31.68 -13.03
N ALA A 168 -19.56 32.74 -13.38
CA ALA A 168 -19.36 33.88 -12.50
C ALA A 168 -20.66 34.66 -12.19
N GLN A 169 -21.71 34.47 -12.95
CA GLN A 169 -23.02 35.06 -12.77
C GLN A 169 -23.97 34.18 -11.95
N GLY A 170 -23.52 32.96 -11.57
CA GLY A 170 -24.32 32.02 -10.80
C GLY A 170 -25.22 31.10 -11.64
N ASN A 171 -25.07 31.06 -12.97
CA ASN A 171 -25.85 30.16 -13.82
C ASN A 171 -25.20 28.80 -13.92
N ASP A 172 -25.99 27.75 -13.83
CA ASP A 172 -25.53 26.37 -13.91
C ASP A 172 -25.62 25.86 -15.36
N THR A 173 -24.52 25.22 -15.79
CA THR A 173 -24.41 24.50 -17.08
C THR A 173 -23.86 23.12 -16.87
N ILE A 174 -24.17 22.18 -17.77
CA ILE A 174 -23.61 20.83 -17.74
C ILE A 174 -22.46 20.77 -18.73
N ALA A 175 -21.28 20.43 -18.23
CA ALA A 175 -20.09 20.25 -19.07
C ALA A 175 -19.44 18.87 -18.82
N VAL A 176 -18.82 18.31 -19.87
CA VAL A 176 -18.00 17.09 -19.72
C VAL A 176 -16.66 17.49 -19.14
N ARG A 177 -16.29 16.84 -18.02
CA ARG A 177 -15.02 17.05 -17.33
C ARG A 177 -14.28 15.73 -17.13
N GLN A 178 -12.97 15.82 -16.99
CA GLN A 178 -12.14 14.70 -16.55
C GLN A 178 -12.24 14.61 -15.01
N ILE A 179 -12.72 13.48 -14.54
CA ILE A 179 -12.94 13.21 -13.12
C ILE A 179 -12.04 12.06 -12.69
N LEU A 180 -11.30 12.26 -11.62
CA LEU A 180 -10.54 11.23 -10.92
C LEU A 180 -11.33 10.79 -9.68
N PRO A 181 -11.97 9.62 -9.69
CA PRO A 181 -12.63 9.12 -8.49
C PRO A 181 -11.58 8.67 -7.47
N ILE A 182 -11.80 9.04 -6.22
CA ILE A 182 -10.98 8.59 -5.08
C ILE A 182 -11.94 8.07 -4.02
N THR A 183 -11.73 6.83 -3.61
CA THR A 183 -12.49 6.23 -2.50
C THR A 183 -11.62 6.23 -1.25
N ILE A 184 -12.18 6.72 -0.15
CA ILE A 184 -11.53 6.79 1.15
C ILE A 184 -12.31 5.90 2.11
N ALA A 185 -11.65 4.88 2.64
CA ALA A 185 -12.20 4.03 3.69
C ALA A 185 -11.57 4.36 5.04
N MET A 186 -12.37 4.28 6.10
CA MET A 186 -11.98 4.60 7.46
C MET A 186 -12.50 3.56 8.43
N ASP A 187 -11.69 3.21 9.41
CA ASP A 187 -12.10 2.29 10.47
C ASP A 187 -12.91 3.01 11.53
N HIS A 188 -14.23 2.88 11.45
CA HIS A 188 -15.16 3.53 12.39
C HIS A 188 -15.06 3.01 13.83
N ARG A 189 -14.27 1.97 14.08
CA ARG A 189 -13.94 1.54 15.45
C ARG A 189 -12.91 2.45 16.11
N ALA A 190 -12.13 3.18 15.31
CA ALA A 190 -11.04 4.04 15.75
C ALA A 190 -11.32 5.53 15.56
N LEU A 191 -12.14 5.90 14.58
CA LEU A 191 -12.39 7.28 14.16
C LEU A 191 -13.88 7.52 13.95
N ASP A 192 -14.39 8.59 14.49
CA ASP A 192 -15.72 9.09 14.15
C ASP A 192 -15.68 10.03 12.94
N TYR A 193 -16.83 10.27 12.32
CA TYR A 193 -16.89 11.13 11.13
C TYR A 193 -16.40 12.55 11.44
N ASN A 194 -16.64 13.05 12.65
CA ASN A 194 -16.15 14.36 13.08
C ASN A 194 -14.62 14.47 13.12
N ASP A 195 -13.91 13.36 13.38
CA ASP A 195 -12.44 13.32 13.36
C ASP A 195 -11.88 13.50 11.95
N ILE A 196 -12.68 13.19 10.94
CA ILE A 196 -12.30 13.13 9.54
C ILE A 196 -12.68 14.40 8.78
N VAL A 197 -13.72 15.11 9.22
CA VAL A 197 -14.15 16.36 8.56
C VAL A 197 -13.02 17.36 8.36
N PRO A 198 -12.11 17.61 9.33
CA PRO A 198 -10.97 18.51 9.10
C PRO A 198 -10.03 18.04 8.00
N PHE A 199 -9.77 16.72 7.92
CA PHE A 199 -8.97 16.13 6.85
C PHE A 199 -9.66 16.29 5.49
N MET A 200 -10.97 16.00 5.39
CA MET A 200 -11.72 16.13 4.15
C MET A 200 -11.75 17.58 3.64
N ARG A 201 -11.96 18.55 4.55
CA ARG A 201 -11.89 19.98 4.21
C ARG A 201 -10.53 20.36 3.64
N LYS A 202 -9.45 19.88 4.27
CA LYS A 202 -8.09 20.15 3.79
C LYS A 202 -7.82 19.52 2.43
N LEU A 203 -8.34 18.34 2.19
CA LEU A 203 -8.26 17.66 0.90
C LEU A 203 -9.02 18.44 -0.19
N ASP A 204 -10.21 18.93 0.11
CA ASP A 204 -11.00 19.77 -0.80
C ASP A 204 -10.27 21.09 -1.14
N GLU A 205 -9.64 21.75 -0.15
CA GLU A 205 -8.80 22.94 -0.38
C GLU A 205 -7.65 22.65 -1.34
N ILE A 206 -6.93 21.54 -1.14
CA ILE A 206 -5.80 21.11 -1.98
C ILE A 206 -6.29 20.81 -3.40
N PHE A 207 -7.43 20.14 -3.56
CA PHE A 207 -7.98 19.83 -4.89
C PHE A 207 -8.53 21.07 -5.59
N ALA A 208 -9.04 22.05 -4.84
CA ALA A 208 -9.48 23.32 -5.42
C ALA A 208 -8.28 24.18 -5.90
N ASN A 209 -7.14 24.11 -5.21
CA ASN A 209 -5.94 24.85 -5.55
C ASN A 209 -4.68 23.99 -5.34
N ALA A 210 -4.28 23.24 -6.37
CA ALA A 210 -3.08 22.39 -6.33
C ALA A 210 -1.75 23.16 -6.23
N GLU A 211 -1.76 24.50 -6.35
CA GLU A 211 -0.56 25.34 -6.18
C GLU A 211 0.06 25.23 -4.78
N VAL A 212 -0.76 24.89 -3.77
CA VAL A 212 -0.27 24.65 -2.38
C VAL A 212 0.64 23.44 -2.25
N LEU A 213 0.74 22.61 -3.30
CA LEU A 213 1.61 21.42 -3.34
C LEU A 213 2.97 21.69 -4.03
N LYS A 214 3.23 22.91 -4.51
CA LYS A 214 4.48 23.29 -5.19
C LYS A 214 5.58 23.71 -4.21
#